data_a71b40e3f831b2a3cb55ffd7ca51dd67
#
_entry.id   a71b40e3f831b2a3cb55ffd7ca51dd67
#
_cell.length_a   1.000
_cell.length_b   1.000
_cell.length_c   1.000
_cell.angle_alpha   90.00
_cell.angle_beta   90.00
_cell.angle_gamma   90.00
#
_symmetry.space_group_name_H-M   'P 1'
#
loop_
_entity.id
_entity.type
_entity.pdbx_description
1 polymer ?
#
loop_
_entity_poly.entity_id
_entity_poly.type
_entity_poly.pdbx_seq_one_letter_code
_entity_poly.pdbx_strand_id
1 'polypeptide(L)'
;MPLTGEYEPSPSQWAADQVALYESSGGTEGTTLNGRPVVVLTSRGARTGKLRKTPLMRVEHDGVYAVVASLGGAPKHPVWYYNVLADPHVELRDGPTVRDMTAREVHGEEKDLWWRRAVEAFPDYAEYQKKTDREIPLLILEPR
;
A
#
# COMPACT_ATOMS: atom_id res chain seq x y z
N MET A 1 0.75 17.88 -7.46
CA MET A 1 -0.72 18.06 -7.40
C MET A 1 -1.32 16.86 -6.70
N PRO A 2 -2.15 17.07 -5.66
CA PRO A 2 -2.81 15.94 -5.03
C PRO A 2 -3.79 15.26 -5.98
N LEU A 3 -4.03 13.98 -5.73
CA LEU A 3 -5.06 13.24 -6.46
C LEU A 3 -6.44 13.81 -6.13
N THR A 4 -7.25 14.03 -7.15
CA THR A 4 -8.63 14.49 -6.99
C THR A 4 -9.56 13.54 -7.73
N GLY A 5 -10.76 13.36 -7.19
CA GLY A 5 -11.77 12.51 -7.80
C GLY A 5 -12.73 11.95 -6.78
N GLU A 6 -13.72 11.22 -7.27
CA GLU A 6 -14.71 10.56 -6.43
C GLU A 6 -14.07 9.35 -5.75
N TYR A 7 -14.28 9.23 -4.43
CA TYR A 7 -13.80 8.09 -3.67
C TYR A 7 -14.82 6.95 -3.72
N GLU A 8 -14.34 5.75 -4.06
CA GLU A 8 -15.14 4.53 -4.02
C GLU A 8 -14.59 3.62 -2.92
N PRO A 9 -15.34 3.36 -1.84
CA PRO A 9 -14.87 2.52 -0.74
C PRO A 9 -14.56 1.09 -1.18
N SER A 10 -13.62 0.45 -0.47
CA SER A 10 -13.29 -0.95 -0.70
C SER A 10 -14.51 -1.84 -0.47
N PRO A 11 -14.71 -2.91 -1.29
CA PRO A 11 -15.72 -3.92 -0.98
C PRO A 11 -15.42 -4.71 0.29
N SER A 12 -14.19 -4.66 0.78
CA SER A 12 -13.82 -5.24 2.06
C SER A 12 -14.22 -4.30 3.19
N GLN A 13 -15.18 -4.72 4.02
CA GLN A 13 -15.72 -3.85 5.07
C GLN A 13 -14.66 -3.45 6.09
N TRP A 14 -13.81 -4.40 6.52
CA TRP A 14 -12.79 -4.06 7.51
C TRP A 14 -11.79 -3.04 6.97
N ALA A 15 -11.44 -3.15 5.69
CA ALA A 15 -10.51 -2.19 5.06
C ALA A 15 -11.15 -0.81 4.94
N ALA A 16 -12.41 -0.75 4.52
CA ALA A 16 -13.14 0.51 4.42
C ALA A 16 -13.30 1.17 5.80
N ASP A 17 -13.60 0.39 6.83
CA ASP A 17 -13.76 0.89 8.19
C ASP A 17 -12.43 1.40 8.76
N GLN A 18 -11.34 0.69 8.52
CA GLN A 18 -10.02 1.12 8.99
C GLN A 18 -9.59 2.42 8.31
N VAL A 19 -9.80 2.53 6.99
CA VAL A 19 -9.50 3.76 6.25
C VAL A 19 -10.33 4.93 6.80
N ALA A 20 -11.63 4.72 7.02
CA ALA A 20 -12.51 5.75 7.54
C ALA A 20 -12.06 6.25 8.91
N LEU A 21 -11.71 5.33 9.82
CA LEU A 21 -11.22 5.69 11.16
C LEU A 21 -9.88 6.42 11.08
N TYR A 22 -8.97 5.92 10.24
CA TYR A 22 -7.65 6.49 10.06
C TYR A 22 -7.78 7.95 9.59
N GLU A 23 -8.59 8.20 8.57
CA GLU A 23 -8.73 9.54 8.01
C GLU A 23 -9.54 10.48 8.90
N SER A 24 -10.66 10.00 9.47
CA SER A 24 -11.52 10.85 10.32
C SER A 24 -10.83 11.24 11.62
N SER A 25 -9.89 10.46 12.12
CA SER A 25 -9.12 10.78 13.32
C SER A 25 -7.90 11.67 13.03
N GLY A 26 -7.67 12.04 11.77
CA GLY A 26 -6.47 12.79 11.39
C GLY A 26 -5.19 11.99 11.48
N GLY A 27 -5.27 10.65 11.38
CA GLY A 27 -4.11 9.79 11.45
C GLY A 27 -3.69 9.42 12.87
N THR A 28 -4.59 9.51 13.84
CA THR A 28 -4.29 9.18 15.25
C THR A 28 -4.89 7.86 15.70
N GLU A 29 -5.94 7.37 15.02
CA GLU A 29 -6.59 6.09 15.32
C GLU A 29 -6.66 5.23 14.07
N GLY A 30 -6.82 3.91 14.25
CA GLY A 30 -6.83 2.98 13.12
C GLY A 30 -5.48 2.86 12.43
N THR A 31 -4.40 3.24 13.12
CA THR A 31 -3.05 3.35 12.55
C THR A 31 -2.23 2.08 12.70
N THR A 32 -2.81 1.02 13.26
CA THR A 32 -2.11 -0.26 13.42
C THR A 32 -2.98 -1.42 12.97
N LEU A 33 -2.32 -2.50 12.59
CA LEU A 33 -2.95 -3.79 12.31
C LEU A 33 -2.02 -4.87 12.86
N ASN A 34 -2.55 -5.80 13.65
CA ASN A 34 -1.76 -6.81 14.33
C ASN A 34 -0.61 -6.21 15.15
N GLY A 35 -0.85 -5.04 15.78
CA GLY A 35 0.13 -4.35 16.60
C GLY A 35 1.23 -3.65 15.82
N ARG A 36 1.15 -3.58 14.49
CA ARG A 36 2.17 -2.95 13.65
C ARG A 36 1.59 -1.76 12.88
N PRO A 37 2.39 -0.72 12.62
CA PRO A 37 1.88 0.48 11.97
C PRO A 37 1.48 0.22 10.51
N VAL A 38 0.43 0.92 10.08
CA VAL A 38 -0.06 0.90 8.71
C VAL A 38 -0.09 2.30 8.13
N VAL A 39 -0.13 2.35 6.81
CA VAL A 39 -0.32 3.57 6.01
C VAL A 39 -1.57 3.40 5.15
N VAL A 40 -2.09 4.50 4.60
CA VAL A 40 -3.19 4.45 3.63
C VAL A 40 -2.68 4.86 2.27
N LEU A 41 -2.78 3.95 1.31
CA LEU A 41 -2.43 4.19 -0.08
C LEU A 41 -3.69 4.58 -0.84
N THR A 42 -3.66 5.76 -1.47
CA THR A 42 -4.73 6.20 -2.39
C THR A 42 -4.21 6.09 -3.81
N SER A 43 -4.97 5.41 -4.65
CA SER A 43 -4.67 5.22 -6.07
C SER A 43 -5.91 5.48 -6.92
N ARG A 44 -5.72 5.68 -8.22
CA ARG A 44 -6.83 5.86 -9.15
C ARG A 44 -7.22 4.51 -9.74
N GLY A 45 -8.51 4.16 -9.62
CA GLY A 45 -9.01 2.91 -10.18
C GLY A 45 -8.83 2.85 -11.70
N ALA A 46 -8.22 1.75 -12.19
CA ALA A 46 -7.90 1.59 -13.60
C ALA A 46 -9.16 1.51 -14.47
N ARG A 47 -10.26 1.03 -13.92
CA ARG A 47 -11.51 0.84 -14.67
C ARG A 47 -12.45 2.04 -14.60
N THR A 48 -12.55 2.67 -13.42
CA THR A 48 -13.59 3.69 -13.18
C THR A 48 -13.03 5.09 -13.09
N GLY A 49 -11.69 5.25 -12.88
CA GLY A 49 -11.08 6.53 -12.59
C GLY A 49 -11.36 7.05 -11.18
N LYS A 50 -12.13 6.33 -10.38
CA LYS A 50 -12.44 6.72 -9.01
C LYS A 50 -11.26 6.44 -8.09
N LEU A 51 -11.13 7.22 -7.01
CA LEU A 51 -10.08 7.00 -6.04
C LEU A 51 -10.39 5.78 -5.17
N ARG A 52 -9.38 4.95 -4.97
CA ARG A 52 -9.44 3.76 -4.12
C ARG A 52 -8.41 3.91 -3.01
N LYS A 53 -8.75 3.48 -1.79
CA LYS A 53 -7.86 3.58 -0.64
C LYS A 53 -7.68 2.22 0.01
N THR A 54 -6.44 1.90 0.35
CA THR A 54 -6.07 0.58 0.89
C THR A 54 -5.15 0.77 2.08
N PRO A 55 -5.45 0.17 3.24
CA PRO A 55 -4.51 0.14 4.35
C PRO A 55 -3.43 -0.92 4.07
N LEU A 56 -2.18 -0.53 4.25
CA LEU A 56 -1.03 -1.41 3.99
C LEU A 56 -0.04 -1.27 5.15
N MET A 57 0.78 -2.31 5.36
CA MET A 57 1.82 -2.25 6.37
C MET A 57 2.83 -1.17 6.04
N ARG A 58 3.26 -0.42 7.05
CA ARG A 58 4.23 0.66 6.89
C ARG A 58 5.63 0.08 6.74
N VAL A 59 6.26 0.34 5.60
CA VAL A 59 7.67 0.03 5.33
C VAL A 59 8.30 1.31 4.80
N GLU A 60 9.21 1.90 5.57
CA GLU A 60 9.77 3.22 5.24
C GLU A 60 11.28 3.23 5.49
N HIS A 61 12.00 3.94 4.63
CA HIS A 61 13.42 4.21 4.82
C HIS A 61 13.78 5.53 4.12
N ASP A 62 14.26 6.50 4.88
CA ASP A 62 14.70 7.82 4.38
C ASP A 62 13.64 8.53 3.53
N GLY A 63 12.38 8.45 3.91
CA GLY A 63 11.28 9.12 3.20
C GLY A 63 10.77 8.38 1.98
N VAL A 64 11.33 7.20 1.69
CA VAL A 64 10.85 6.31 0.63
C VAL A 64 10.09 5.17 1.29
N TYR A 65 8.95 4.82 0.72
CA TYR A 65 8.10 3.77 1.26
C TYR A 65 8.05 2.59 0.31
N ALA A 66 7.83 1.41 0.86
CA ALA A 66 7.55 0.21 0.07
C ALA A 66 6.13 -0.27 0.34
N VAL A 67 5.47 -0.73 -0.71
CA VAL A 67 4.17 -1.39 -0.62
C VAL A 67 4.28 -2.77 -1.25
N VAL A 68 3.73 -3.77 -0.56
CA VAL A 68 3.89 -5.17 -0.94
C VAL A 68 2.54 -5.71 -1.38
N ALA A 69 2.48 -6.18 -2.63
CA ALA A 69 1.23 -6.67 -3.25
C ALA A 69 1.00 -8.13 -2.91
N SER A 70 0.97 -8.44 -1.60
CA SER A 70 0.90 -9.82 -1.11
C SER A 70 -0.50 -10.43 -1.16
N LEU A 71 -1.53 -9.66 -0.85
CA LEU A 71 -2.90 -10.15 -0.67
C LEU A 71 -2.93 -11.41 0.20
N GLY A 72 -2.16 -11.41 1.32
CA GLY A 72 -2.10 -12.53 2.24
C GLY A 72 -1.53 -13.82 1.66
N GLY A 73 -0.79 -13.75 0.55
CA GLY A 73 -0.27 -14.93 -0.14
C GLY A 73 -1.26 -15.58 -1.09
N ALA A 74 -2.35 -14.89 -1.45
CA ALA A 74 -3.32 -15.40 -2.42
C ALA A 74 -2.66 -15.62 -3.79
N PRO A 75 -3.23 -16.49 -4.64
CA PRO A 75 -2.64 -16.81 -5.94
C PRO A 75 -2.75 -15.69 -6.98
N LYS A 76 -3.43 -14.60 -6.66
CA LYS A 76 -3.61 -13.44 -7.55
C LYS A 76 -3.10 -12.17 -6.89
N HIS A 77 -2.80 -11.16 -7.71
CA HIS A 77 -2.41 -9.85 -7.21
C HIS A 77 -3.62 -9.08 -6.67
N PRO A 78 -3.41 -8.16 -5.69
CA PRO A 78 -4.49 -7.28 -5.24
C PRO A 78 -4.85 -6.29 -6.35
N VAL A 79 -6.11 -5.82 -6.33
CA VAL A 79 -6.62 -4.90 -7.37
C VAL A 79 -5.81 -3.59 -7.39
N TRP A 80 -5.37 -3.08 -6.23
CA TRP A 80 -4.63 -1.83 -6.19
C TRP A 80 -3.31 -1.90 -6.97
N TYR A 81 -2.71 -3.09 -7.08
CA TYR A 81 -1.48 -3.28 -7.85
C TYR A 81 -1.68 -2.87 -9.30
N TYR A 82 -2.78 -3.33 -9.92
CA TYR A 82 -3.09 -2.99 -11.32
C TYR A 82 -3.43 -1.51 -11.47
N ASN A 83 -4.10 -0.93 -10.49
CA ASN A 83 -4.42 0.50 -10.49
C ASN A 83 -3.14 1.34 -10.50
N VAL A 84 -2.17 0.97 -9.68
CA VAL A 84 -0.89 1.70 -9.58
C VAL A 84 -0.04 1.51 -10.83
N LEU A 85 -0.09 0.34 -11.46
CA LEU A 85 0.61 0.14 -12.74
C LEU A 85 0.00 1.00 -13.85
N ALA A 86 -1.32 1.18 -13.84
CA ALA A 86 -2.00 2.00 -14.84
C ALA A 86 -1.76 3.49 -14.63
N ASP A 87 -1.69 3.94 -13.37
CA ASP A 87 -1.40 5.32 -13.01
C ASP A 87 -0.49 5.34 -11.78
N PRO A 88 0.80 5.63 -11.94
CA PRO A 88 1.76 5.58 -10.83
C PRO A 88 1.68 6.77 -9.88
N HIS A 89 0.86 7.78 -10.17
CA HIS A 89 0.64 8.87 -9.21
C HIS A 89 -0.26 8.35 -8.09
N VAL A 90 0.26 8.34 -6.88
CA VAL A 90 -0.45 7.88 -5.69
C VAL A 90 -0.34 8.92 -4.59
N GLU A 91 -1.18 8.77 -3.57
CA GLU A 91 -1.10 9.57 -2.36
C GLU A 91 -0.91 8.62 -1.19
N LEU A 92 0.01 8.95 -0.29
CA LEU A 92 0.29 8.13 0.87
C LEU A 92 0.05 8.93 2.14
N ARG A 93 -0.78 8.37 3.02
CA ARG A 93 -0.99 8.92 4.37
C ARG A 93 -0.23 8.05 5.37
N ASP A 94 0.70 8.68 6.08
CA ASP A 94 1.43 8.08 7.18
C ASP A 94 1.15 8.90 8.44
N GLY A 95 0.26 8.39 9.30
CA GLY A 95 -0.24 9.17 10.43
C GLY A 95 -0.97 10.43 9.94
N PRO A 96 -0.63 11.61 10.47
CA PRO A 96 -1.27 12.86 10.05
C PRO A 96 -0.69 13.44 8.75
N THR A 97 0.38 12.84 8.21
CA THR A 97 1.08 13.37 7.04
C THR A 97 0.57 12.72 5.76
N VAL A 98 0.18 13.54 4.79
CA VAL A 98 -0.27 13.09 3.47
C VAL A 98 0.69 13.61 2.42
N ARG A 99 1.17 12.74 1.52
CA ARG A 99 2.16 13.10 0.51
C ARG A 99 1.79 12.55 -0.87
N ASP A 100 2.04 13.35 -1.90
CA ASP A 100 2.02 12.87 -3.28
C ASP A 100 3.29 12.06 -3.55
N MET A 101 3.13 10.90 -4.16
CA MET A 101 4.23 10.00 -4.45
C MET A 101 4.13 9.44 -5.86
N THR A 102 5.26 8.98 -6.39
CA THR A 102 5.33 8.21 -7.63
C THR A 102 5.72 6.79 -7.28
N ALA A 103 4.93 5.83 -7.76
CA ALA A 103 5.17 4.40 -7.52
C ALA A 103 5.96 3.81 -8.68
N ARG A 104 6.87 2.88 -8.36
CA ARG A 104 7.50 2.03 -9.35
C ARG A 104 7.78 0.65 -8.78
N GLU A 105 7.56 -0.37 -9.58
CA GLU A 105 7.88 -1.74 -9.18
C GLU A 105 9.39 -1.95 -9.26
N VAL A 106 9.96 -2.64 -8.27
CA VAL A 106 11.38 -2.92 -8.21
C VAL A 106 11.66 -4.40 -8.40
N HIS A 107 12.85 -4.70 -8.91
CA HIS A 107 13.30 -6.04 -9.23
C HIS A 107 14.78 -6.21 -8.85
N GLY A 108 15.28 -7.45 -8.88
CA GLY A 108 16.68 -7.73 -8.65
C GLY A 108 17.16 -7.31 -7.27
N GLU A 109 18.36 -6.75 -7.21
CA GLU A 109 19.00 -6.36 -5.95
C GLU A 109 18.22 -5.30 -5.18
N GLU A 110 17.58 -4.36 -5.90
CA GLU A 110 16.76 -3.33 -5.27
C GLU A 110 15.54 -3.96 -4.58
N LYS A 111 14.90 -4.91 -5.23
CA LYS A 111 13.80 -5.65 -4.62
C LYS A 111 14.27 -6.45 -3.42
N ASP A 112 15.42 -7.11 -3.52
CA ASP A 112 15.96 -7.91 -2.43
C ASP A 112 16.20 -7.06 -1.17
N LEU A 113 16.75 -5.85 -1.35
CA LEU A 113 16.96 -4.92 -0.25
C LEU A 113 15.65 -4.51 0.41
N TRP A 114 14.68 -4.10 -0.40
CA TRP A 114 13.39 -3.65 0.12
C TRP A 114 12.55 -4.80 0.67
N TRP A 115 12.68 -6.00 0.10
CA TRP A 115 12.02 -7.19 0.63
C TRP A 115 12.50 -7.49 2.05
N ARG A 116 13.80 -7.38 2.31
CA ARG A 116 14.33 -7.55 3.67
C ARG A 116 13.75 -6.52 4.64
N ARG A 117 13.65 -5.26 4.20
CA ARG A 117 13.03 -4.21 5.00
C ARG A 117 11.56 -4.49 5.27
N ALA A 118 10.85 -4.97 4.27
CA ALA A 118 9.43 -5.32 4.38
C ALA A 118 9.20 -6.47 5.36
N VAL A 119 10.02 -7.52 5.28
CA VAL A 119 9.93 -8.68 6.19
C VAL A 119 10.29 -8.27 7.62
N GLU A 120 11.24 -7.36 7.78
CA GLU A 120 11.58 -6.82 9.10
C GLU A 120 10.39 -6.05 9.70
N ALA A 121 9.69 -5.25 8.89
CA ALA A 121 8.52 -4.51 9.33
C ALA A 121 7.31 -5.41 9.58
N PHE A 122 7.14 -6.45 8.77
CA PHE A 122 6.02 -7.38 8.87
C PHE A 122 6.50 -8.79 8.45
N PRO A 123 6.94 -9.61 9.41
CA PRO A 123 7.51 -10.94 9.09
C PRO A 123 6.58 -11.88 8.35
N ASP A 124 5.27 -11.68 8.41
CA ASP A 124 4.29 -12.51 7.73
C ASP A 124 4.46 -12.47 6.20
N TYR A 125 5.08 -11.42 5.65
CA TYR A 125 5.34 -11.35 4.21
C TYR A 125 6.17 -12.56 3.72
N ALA A 126 7.14 -13.01 4.51
CA ALA A 126 7.92 -14.18 4.15
C ALA A 126 7.05 -15.44 4.07
N GLU A 127 6.11 -15.58 5.00
CA GLU A 127 5.17 -16.70 4.99
C GLU A 127 4.19 -16.61 3.82
N TYR A 128 3.74 -15.40 3.47
CA TYR A 128 2.85 -15.18 2.33
C TYR A 128 3.50 -15.60 1.02
N GLN A 129 4.80 -15.31 0.84
CA GLN A 129 5.52 -15.74 -0.37
C GLN A 129 5.60 -17.26 -0.48
N LYS A 130 5.67 -17.96 0.63
CA LYS A 130 5.69 -19.43 0.66
C LYS A 130 4.33 -20.05 0.28
N LYS A 131 3.24 -19.30 0.42
CA LYS A 131 1.88 -19.78 0.12
C LYS A 131 1.52 -19.73 -1.36
N THR A 132 2.30 -19.03 -2.17
CA THR A 132 1.98 -18.83 -3.58
C THR A 132 3.20 -19.05 -4.46
N ASP A 133 2.98 -19.57 -5.66
CA ASP A 133 4.03 -19.75 -6.67
C ASP A 133 4.33 -18.45 -7.42
N ARG A 134 3.41 -17.48 -7.39
CA ARG A 134 3.67 -16.17 -8.00
C ARG A 134 4.71 -15.41 -7.20
N GLU A 135 5.53 -14.62 -7.89
CA GLU A 135 6.42 -13.70 -7.24
C GLU A 135 5.62 -12.49 -6.74
N ILE A 136 5.64 -12.24 -5.44
CA ILE A 136 4.88 -11.13 -4.85
C ILE A 136 5.54 -9.81 -5.26
N PRO A 137 4.82 -8.91 -5.96
CA PRO A 137 5.40 -7.63 -6.35
C PRO A 137 5.68 -6.73 -5.14
N LEU A 138 6.77 -5.98 -5.24
CA LEU A 138 7.09 -4.92 -4.32
C LEU A 138 7.31 -3.64 -5.12
N LEU A 139 6.64 -2.57 -4.71
CA LEU A 139 6.76 -1.26 -5.34
C LEU A 139 7.30 -0.28 -4.31
N ILE A 140 8.11 0.67 -4.77
CA ILE A 140 8.54 1.77 -3.91
C ILE A 140 7.80 3.03 -4.30
N LEU A 141 7.55 3.86 -3.28
CA LEU A 141 6.88 5.15 -3.42
C LEU A 141 7.90 6.22 -3.10
N GLU A 142 8.17 7.07 -4.07
CA GLU A 142 9.14 8.15 -3.96
C GLU A 142 8.41 9.49 -3.98
N PRO A 143 8.84 10.50 -3.19
CA PRO A 143 8.20 11.82 -3.19
C PRO A 143 8.18 12.46 -4.57
N ARG A 144 7.07 13.10 -4.89
CA ARG A 144 6.92 13.84 -6.14
C ARG A 144 7.39 15.27 -5.98
#